data_ff503351bff3143d5cb82b1bd82ee0af
#
_entry.id   ff503351bff3143d5cb82b1bd82ee0af
#
_cell.length_a   1.000
_cell.length_b   1.000
_cell.length_c   1.000
_cell.angle_alpha   90.00
_cell.angle_beta   90.00
_cell.angle_gamma   90.00
#
_symmetry.space_group_name_H-M   'P 1'
#
loop_
_entity.id
_entity.type
_entity.pdbx_description
1 polymer ?
#
loop_
_entity_poly.entity_id
_entity_poly.type
_entity_poly.pdbx_seq_one_letter_code
_entity_poly.pdbx_strand_id
1 'polypeptide(L)'
;MTWVTPIVAMAAALVLSACGESPPSQGKPLVIASFYPIYEFTHRVAGEAAQVVSLVPTGVEPHDWEPSPQDLKEIRDARLLVYNGGGLDPWVSRLVTDHTSPKTVVVRATEGVTFLTSTPSSSGKAVQPIPDPHVWLDPVLAQSMVETIRRALVKADPEHAATYIENARRFTTELQALHEKFSAGLAHCARREVVTSHAASGYLAKRYGLTLVPVMGLTPEAEPSPAQLASIVRFARDRKVKYIFFETLVSPALAETLAREIGARTLVFNPIEGLTREEQAAGRGYVALMEENLANLRTALDCR
;
A
#
# COMPACT_ATOMS: atom_id res chain seq x y z
N MET A 1 -36.30 -93.32 11.78
CA MET A 1 -35.01 -92.61 11.56
C MET A 1 -35.21 -91.45 10.70
N THR A 2 -35.42 -90.31 11.31
CA THR A 2 -35.74 -88.99 10.62
C THR A 2 -34.50 -88.13 10.72
N TRP A 3 -33.93 -87.74 9.58
CA TRP A 3 -32.79 -86.85 9.48
C TRP A 3 -33.32 -85.38 9.40
N VAL A 4 -32.89 -84.57 10.38
CA VAL A 4 -33.17 -83.16 10.40
C VAL A 4 -31.89 -82.46 9.96
N THR A 5 -31.97 -81.77 8.80
CA THR A 5 -30.92 -80.88 8.28
C THR A 5 -31.05 -79.46 8.84
N PRO A 6 -30.00 -78.84 9.39
CA PRO A 6 -30.09 -77.47 9.80
C PRO A 6 -29.87 -76.51 8.62
N ILE A 7 -30.80 -75.56 8.47
CA ILE A 7 -30.68 -74.41 7.55
C ILE A 7 -29.76 -73.37 8.19
N VAL A 8 -28.61 -73.11 7.59
CA VAL A 8 -27.72 -71.98 7.97
C VAL A 8 -28.22 -70.75 7.24
N ALA A 9 -28.78 -69.81 7.99
CA ALA A 9 -29.15 -68.48 7.47
C ALA A 9 -27.90 -67.60 7.43
N MET A 10 -27.45 -67.25 6.20
CA MET A 10 -26.33 -66.36 5.96
C MET A 10 -26.88 -64.92 5.93
N ALA A 11 -26.67 -64.14 6.99
CA ALA A 11 -27.02 -62.72 7.05
C ALA A 11 -25.97 -61.93 6.24
N ALA A 12 -26.38 -61.41 5.09
CA ALA A 12 -25.60 -60.47 4.29
C ALA A 12 -25.66 -59.04 4.93
N ALA A 13 -24.59 -58.60 5.54
CA ALA A 13 -24.43 -57.25 6.01
C ALA A 13 -24.19 -56.29 4.82
N LEU A 14 -25.18 -55.50 4.45
CA LEU A 14 -25.00 -54.37 3.52
C LEU A 14 -24.22 -53.26 4.23
N VAL A 15 -22.94 -53.11 3.87
CA VAL A 15 -22.15 -51.95 4.21
C VAL A 15 -22.57 -50.80 3.25
N LEU A 16 -23.43 -49.89 3.72
CA LEU A 16 -23.69 -48.64 3.06
C LEU A 16 -22.41 -47.78 3.16
N SER A 17 -21.59 -47.79 2.10
CA SER A 17 -20.55 -46.76 1.89
C SER A 17 -21.25 -45.42 1.65
N ALA A 18 -21.34 -44.62 2.71
CA ALA A 18 -21.65 -43.20 2.56
C ALA A 18 -20.49 -42.57 1.77
N CYS A 19 -20.67 -42.38 0.46
CA CYS A 19 -19.87 -41.46 -0.30
C CYS A 19 -20.13 -40.07 0.28
N GLY A 20 -19.26 -39.64 1.21
CA GLY A 20 -19.18 -38.22 1.58
C GLY A 20 -18.75 -37.47 0.33
N GLU A 21 -19.68 -36.75 -0.29
CA GLU A 21 -19.34 -35.71 -1.26
C GLU A 21 -18.40 -34.75 -0.52
N SER A 22 -17.14 -34.74 -0.91
CA SER A 22 -16.22 -33.66 -0.54
C SER A 22 -16.88 -32.35 -1.00
N PRO A 23 -16.97 -31.33 -0.14
CA PRO A 23 -17.49 -30.04 -0.59
C PRO A 23 -16.67 -29.60 -1.81
N PRO A 24 -17.32 -29.00 -2.84
CA PRO A 24 -16.62 -28.53 -4.01
C PRO A 24 -15.47 -27.65 -3.54
N SER A 25 -14.25 -27.93 -4.00
CA SER A 25 -13.08 -27.08 -3.75
C SER A 25 -13.44 -25.69 -4.28
N GLN A 26 -13.87 -24.82 -3.39
CA GLN A 26 -14.08 -23.41 -3.74
C GLN A 26 -12.70 -22.91 -4.13
N GLY A 27 -12.58 -22.35 -5.34
CA GLY A 27 -11.37 -21.70 -5.79
C GLY A 27 -10.91 -20.65 -4.75
N LYS A 28 -9.63 -20.33 -4.72
CA LYS A 28 -9.06 -19.34 -3.80
C LYS A 28 -9.96 -18.09 -3.78
N PRO A 29 -10.28 -17.50 -2.62
CA PRO A 29 -11.07 -16.29 -2.55
C PRO A 29 -10.38 -15.16 -3.32
N LEU A 30 -11.13 -14.46 -4.17
CA LEU A 30 -10.65 -13.28 -4.88
C LEU A 30 -10.66 -12.08 -3.94
N VAL A 31 -9.51 -11.43 -3.80
CA VAL A 31 -9.30 -10.22 -3.02
C VAL A 31 -8.81 -9.12 -3.94
N ILE A 32 -9.50 -8.00 -3.96
CA ILE A 32 -9.13 -6.83 -4.75
C ILE A 32 -8.47 -5.81 -3.84
N ALA A 33 -7.33 -5.28 -4.28
CA ALA A 33 -6.60 -4.19 -3.63
C ALA A 33 -6.61 -2.95 -4.54
N SER A 34 -6.81 -1.76 -3.99
CA SER A 34 -6.98 -0.54 -4.80
C SER A 34 -5.73 -0.19 -5.61
N PHE A 35 -4.54 -0.26 -5.01
CA PHE A 35 -3.26 0.06 -5.66
C PHE A 35 -2.09 -0.67 -4.99
N TYR A 36 -0.85 -0.45 -5.46
CA TYR A 36 0.29 -1.30 -5.14
C TYR A 36 0.59 -1.50 -3.65
N PRO A 37 0.72 -0.50 -2.75
CA PRO A 37 0.97 -0.75 -1.33
C PRO A 37 -0.09 -1.62 -0.67
N ILE A 38 -1.37 -1.38 -1.02
CA ILE A 38 -2.48 -2.18 -0.51
C ILE A 38 -2.42 -3.60 -1.06
N TYR A 39 -2.06 -3.74 -2.34
CA TYR A 39 -1.82 -5.06 -2.95
C TYR A 39 -0.69 -5.80 -2.24
N GLU A 40 0.47 -5.18 -2.08
CA GLU A 40 1.64 -5.81 -1.46
C GLU A 40 1.32 -6.26 -0.03
N PHE A 41 0.72 -5.39 0.79
CA PHE A 41 0.37 -5.74 2.16
C PHE A 41 -0.67 -6.85 2.22
N THR A 42 -1.69 -6.79 1.37
CA THR A 42 -2.73 -7.81 1.28
C THR A 42 -2.15 -9.14 0.79
N HIS A 43 -1.31 -9.12 -0.24
CA HIS A 43 -0.65 -10.31 -0.79
C HIS A 43 0.29 -10.96 0.24
N ARG A 44 1.07 -10.15 0.96
CA ARG A 44 1.98 -10.64 2.03
C ARG A 44 1.21 -11.30 3.18
N VAL A 45 0.01 -10.83 3.50
CA VAL A 45 -0.86 -11.44 4.53
C VAL A 45 -1.60 -12.66 3.97
N ALA A 46 -2.16 -12.56 2.78
CA ALA A 46 -2.92 -13.63 2.14
C ALA A 46 -2.07 -14.85 1.79
N GLY A 47 -0.86 -14.61 1.30
CA GLY A 47 0.01 -15.67 0.75
C GLY A 47 -0.71 -16.43 -0.36
N GLU A 48 -0.55 -17.75 -0.35
CA GLU A 48 -1.19 -18.64 -1.33
C GLU A 48 -2.66 -18.98 -1.00
N ALA A 49 -3.19 -18.52 0.14
CA ALA A 49 -4.55 -18.84 0.56
C ALA A 49 -5.63 -18.05 -0.20
N ALA A 50 -5.29 -16.87 -0.75
CA ALA A 50 -6.20 -16.07 -1.56
C ALA A 50 -5.52 -15.59 -2.86
N GLN A 51 -6.34 -15.30 -3.87
CA GLN A 51 -5.90 -14.61 -5.09
C GLN A 51 -6.04 -13.11 -4.85
N VAL A 52 -4.92 -12.38 -4.80
CA VAL A 52 -4.92 -10.93 -4.64
C VAL A 52 -4.62 -10.25 -5.98
N VAL A 53 -5.43 -9.26 -6.33
CA VAL A 53 -5.31 -8.49 -7.59
C VAL A 53 -5.25 -7.01 -7.26
N SER A 54 -4.30 -6.29 -7.87
CA SER A 54 -4.23 -4.82 -7.83
C SER A 54 -5.09 -4.23 -8.94
N LEU A 55 -5.91 -3.23 -8.63
CA LEU A 55 -6.70 -2.53 -9.66
C LEU A 55 -5.83 -1.58 -10.49
N VAL A 56 -5.02 -0.76 -9.81
CA VAL A 56 -4.11 0.13 -10.54
C VAL A 56 -2.99 -0.71 -11.17
N PRO A 57 -2.82 -0.65 -12.51
CA PRO A 57 -1.81 -1.41 -13.21
C PRO A 57 -0.39 -0.93 -12.90
N THR A 58 0.59 -1.82 -13.08
CA THR A 58 2.03 -1.48 -12.98
C THR A 58 2.40 -0.35 -13.93
N GLY A 59 3.12 0.64 -13.43
CA GLY A 59 3.58 1.81 -14.19
C GLY A 59 2.54 2.92 -14.32
N VAL A 60 1.39 2.80 -13.64
CA VAL A 60 0.32 3.81 -13.64
C VAL A 60 0.31 4.54 -12.31
N GLU A 61 0.21 5.86 -12.38
CA GLU A 61 0.06 6.76 -11.23
C GLU A 61 -1.37 6.61 -10.63
N PRO A 62 -1.52 6.35 -9.32
CA PRO A 62 -2.83 6.02 -8.75
C PRO A 62 -3.74 7.23 -8.46
N HIS A 63 -3.19 8.45 -8.31
CA HIS A 63 -3.99 9.62 -7.91
C HIS A 63 -5.09 9.99 -8.91
N ASP A 64 -4.82 9.84 -10.22
CA ASP A 64 -5.76 10.15 -11.30
C ASP A 64 -6.42 8.90 -11.90
N TRP A 65 -6.17 7.72 -11.33
CA TRP A 65 -6.70 6.47 -11.86
C TRP A 65 -8.18 6.28 -11.49
N GLU A 66 -8.99 5.83 -12.46
CA GLU A 66 -10.40 5.49 -12.27
C GLU A 66 -10.67 4.08 -12.83
N PRO A 67 -11.53 3.26 -12.14
CA PRO A 67 -11.80 1.90 -12.56
C PRO A 67 -12.61 1.85 -13.87
N SER A 68 -12.22 0.94 -14.75
CA SER A 68 -12.96 0.60 -15.96
C SER A 68 -14.22 -0.23 -15.64
N PRO A 69 -15.17 -0.38 -16.59
CA PRO A 69 -16.31 -1.28 -16.40
C PRO A 69 -15.92 -2.75 -16.12
N GLN A 70 -14.75 -3.19 -16.59
CA GLN A 70 -14.23 -4.52 -16.30
C GLN A 70 -13.76 -4.62 -14.84
N ASP A 71 -13.04 -3.60 -14.33
CA ASP A 71 -12.62 -3.55 -12.93
C ASP A 71 -13.82 -3.55 -11.97
N LEU A 72 -14.89 -2.83 -12.34
CA LEU A 72 -16.15 -2.82 -11.57
C LEU A 72 -16.81 -4.22 -11.50
N LYS A 73 -16.68 -5.01 -12.56
CA LYS A 73 -17.16 -6.39 -12.57
C LYS A 73 -16.33 -7.28 -11.65
N GLU A 74 -15.01 -7.17 -11.70
CA GLU A 74 -14.08 -7.93 -10.84
C GLU A 74 -14.30 -7.62 -9.36
N ILE A 75 -14.50 -6.34 -9.02
CA ILE A 75 -14.83 -5.92 -7.66
C ILE A 75 -16.14 -6.56 -7.18
N ARG A 76 -17.15 -6.64 -8.02
CA ARG A 76 -18.46 -7.24 -7.68
C ARG A 76 -18.34 -8.73 -7.38
N ASP A 77 -17.42 -9.42 -8.05
CA ASP A 77 -17.19 -10.85 -7.88
C ASP A 77 -16.23 -11.16 -6.72
N ALA A 78 -15.56 -10.14 -6.18
CA ALA A 78 -14.58 -10.28 -5.11
C ALA A 78 -15.21 -10.64 -3.76
N ARG A 79 -14.47 -11.42 -2.96
CA ARG A 79 -14.80 -11.70 -1.57
C ARG A 79 -14.46 -10.55 -0.64
N LEU A 80 -13.38 -9.81 -0.97
CA LEU A 80 -12.89 -8.69 -0.18
C LEU A 80 -12.36 -7.60 -1.13
N LEU A 81 -12.72 -6.35 -0.85
CA LEU A 81 -12.11 -5.15 -1.42
C LEU A 81 -11.35 -4.43 -0.32
N VAL A 82 -10.06 -4.22 -0.51
CA VAL A 82 -9.19 -3.44 0.39
C VAL A 82 -8.76 -2.16 -0.32
N TYR A 83 -8.97 -1.02 0.33
CA TYR A 83 -8.61 0.29 -0.20
C TYR A 83 -7.91 1.15 0.84
N ASN A 84 -7.22 2.22 0.41
CA ASN A 84 -6.47 3.07 1.32
C ASN A 84 -7.36 4.07 2.08
N GLY A 85 -8.17 4.83 1.39
CA GLY A 85 -8.89 5.98 1.93
C GLY A 85 -8.02 7.25 1.96
N GLY A 86 -8.45 8.25 2.75
CA GLY A 86 -7.73 9.53 2.81
C GLY A 86 -7.81 10.36 1.54
N GLY A 87 -8.68 10.02 0.59
CA GLY A 87 -8.86 10.74 -0.67
C GLY A 87 -8.04 10.21 -1.84
N LEU A 88 -7.22 9.16 -1.67
CA LEU A 88 -6.44 8.56 -2.76
C LEU A 88 -7.32 7.78 -3.75
N ASP A 89 -8.30 7.07 -3.23
CA ASP A 89 -9.22 6.20 -3.98
C ASP A 89 -10.68 6.70 -3.85
N PRO A 90 -11.01 7.92 -4.35
CA PRO A 90 -12.31 8.57 -4.13
C PRO A 90 -13.46 7.82 -4.83
N TRP A 91 -13.15 7.03 -5.86
CA TRP A 91 -14.09 6.19 -6.60
C TRP A 91 -14.68 5.07 -5.73
N VAL A 92 -14.00 4.64 -4.66
CA VAL A 92 -14.48 3.57 -3.77
C VAL A 92 -15.80 3.94 -3.11
N SER A 93 -15.98 5.19 -2.69
CA SER A 93 -17.22 5.64 -2.04
C SER A 93 -18.44 5.51 -2.97
N ARG A 94 -18.28 5.81 -4.26
CA ARG A 94 -19.32 5.63 -5.30
C ARG A 94 -19.58 4.15 -5.53
N LEU A 95 -18.54 3.36 -5.53
CA LEU A 95 -18.58 1.95 -5.87
C LEU A 95 -19.24 1.10 -4.78
N VAL A 96 -18.96 1.40 -3.51
CA VAL A 96 -19.56 0.69 -2.37
C VAL A 96 -21.09 0.79 -2.37
N THR A 97 -21.64 1.93 -2.82
CA THR A 97 -23.08 2.17 -2.88
C THR A 97 -23.75 1.38 -4.00
N ASP A 98 -23.12 1.30 -5.18
CA ASP A 98 -23.82 0.92 -6.40
C ASP A 98 -23.34 -0.41 -7.02
N HIS A 99 -22.14 -0.88 -6.69
CA HIS A 99 -21.47 -1.94 -7.45
C HIS A 99 -20.91 -3.11 -6.62
N THR A 100 -20.93 -3.07 -5.29
CA THR A 100 -20.49 -4.22 -4.48
C THR A 100 -21.62 -5.22 -4.28
N SER A 101 -21.27 -6.50 -4.31
CA SER A 101 -22.18 -7.57 -3.88
C SER A 101 -22.40 -7.48 -2.35
N PRO A 102 -23.60 -7.83 -1.83
CA PRO A 102 -23.81 -7.98 -0.39
C PRO A 102 -22.83 -8.96 0.29
N LYS A 103 -22.17 -9.81 -0.50
CA LYS A 103 -21.17 -10.78 -0.03
C LYS A 103 -19.76 -10.21 0.01
N THR A 104 -19.49 -9.07 -0.62
CA THR A 104 -18.18 -8.45 -0.66
C THR A 104 -17.93 -7.68 0.62
N VAL A 105 -16.88 -8.06 1.36
CA VAL A 105 -16.40 -7.28 2.50
C VAL A 105 -15.60 -6.10 1.97
N VAL A 106 -15.89 -4.88 2.41
CA VAL A 106 -15.14 -3.67 2.02
C VAL A 106 -14.42 -3.13 3.22
N VAL A 107 -13.10 -2.92 3.11
CA VAL A 107 -12.25 -2.51 4.23
C VAL A 107 -11.30 -1.40 3.82
N ARG A 108 -11.30 -0.34 4.61
CA ARG A 108 -10.29 0.72 4.52
C ARG A 108 -9.06 0.29 5.32
N ALA A 109 -7.92 0.11 4.67
CA ALA A 109 -6.68 -0.32 5.31
C ALA A 109 -6.17 0.65 6.38
N THR A 110 -6.46 1.96 6.20
CA THR A 110 -6.12 3.02 7.16
C THR A 110 -7.18 3.23 8.26
N GLU A 111 -8.03 2.23 8.54
CA GLU A 111 -9.00 2.35 9.63
C GLU A 111 -8.29 2.58 10.97
N GLY A 112 -8.77 3.58 11.73
CA GLY A 112 -8.18 3.97 13.02
C GLY A 112 -6.94 4.87 12.91
N VAL A 113 -6.44 5.16 11.72
CA VAL A 113 -5.36 6.11 11.53
C VAL A 113 -5.89 7.55 11.57
N THR A 114 -5.25 8.41 12.37
CA THR A 114 -5.48 9.85 12.31
C THR A 114 -4.66 10.43 11.17
N PHE A 115 -5.32 10.92 10.13
CA PHE A 115 -4.65 11.52 8.99
C PHE A 115 -3.94 12.83 9.34
N LEU A 116 -2.73 13.01 8.79
CA LEU A 116 -2.15 14.33 8.64
C LEU A 116 -3.03 15.13 7.68
N THR A 117 -3.02 16.45 7.84
CA THR A 117 -3.79 17.34 6.96
C THR A 117 -2.88 18.35 6.30
N SER A 118 -3.10 18.57 5.01
CA SER A 118 -2.49 19.65 4.24
C SER A 118 -3.50 20.75 4.01
N THR A 119 -3.09 22.00 4.22
CA THR A 119 -3.88 23.18 3.79
C THR A 119 -3.35 23.61 2.44
N PRO A 120 -4.17 23.58 1.37
CA PRO A 120 -3.74 24.09 0.08
C PRO A 120 -3.29 25.55 0.21
N SER A 121 -2.06 25.82 -0.21
CA SER A 121 -1.45 27.16 -0.17
C SER A 121 -1.96 28.01 -1.35
N SER A 122 -3.24 28.33 -1.41
CA SER A 122 -3.75 29.26 -2.42
C SER A 122 -4.96 30.05 -1.96
N SER A 123 -4.85 31.37 -2.11
CA SER A 123 -5.94 32.32 -2.23
C SER A 123 -6.90 32.50 -1.05
N GLY A 124 -6.47 32.99 0.12
CA GLY A 124 -7.34 33.84 1.00
C GLY A 124 -8.76 33.36 1.38
N LYS A 125 -9.20 32.20 0.90
CA LYS A 125 -10.45 31.56 1.26
C LYS A 125 -10.15 30.41 2.22
N ALA A 126 -11.02 30.22 3.22
CA ALA A 126 -10.95 29.06 4.11
C ALA A 126 -11.14 27.78 3.28
N VAL A 127 -10.03 27.10 2.96
CA VAL A 127 -10.04 25.81 2.27
C VAL A 127 -10.06 24.73 3.34
N GLN A 128 -10.95 23.74 3.18
CA GLN A 128 -11.01 22.60 4.10
C GLN A 128 -9.66 21.85 4.05
N PRO A 129 -9.12 21.45 5.21
CA PRO A 129 -7.92 20.65 5.26
C PRO A 129 -8.12 19.32 4.50
N ILE A 130 -7.19 19.01 3.60
CA ILE A 130 -7.20 17.76 2.83
C ILE A 130 -6.41 16.72 3.62
N PRO A 131 -6.97 15.51 3.87
CA PRO A 131 -6.21 14.44 4.51
C PRO A 131 -5.06 13.97 3.61
N ASP A 132 -3.90 13.71 4.21
CA ASP A 132 -2.75 13.13 3.55
C ASP A 132 -2.93 11.60 3.48
N PRO A 133 -3.04 10.99 2.29
CA PRO A 133 -3.29 9.56 2.16
C PRO A 133 -2.07 8.67 2.35
N HIS A 134 -0.83 9.21 2.34
CA HIS A 134 0.43 8.49 2.18
C HIS A 134 0.91 7.78 3.47
N VAL A 135 -0.03 7.14 4.17
CA VAL A 135 0.18 6.47 5.48
C VAL A 135 1.21 5.35 5.40
N TRP A 136 1.26 4.62 4.27
CA TRP A 136 2.12 3.45 4.08
C TRP A 136 3.61 3.76 4.13
N LEU A 137 4.03 5.01 3.95
CA LEU A 137 5.44 5.41 4.02
C LEU A 137 5.99 5.49 5.45
N ASP A 138 5.13 5.39 6.47
CA ASP A 138 5.56 5.20 7.86
C ASP A 138 5.51 3.71 8.22
N PRO A 139 6.64 3.02 8.42
CA PRO A 139 6.66 1.58 8.70
C PRO A 139 5.87 1.18 9.95
N VAL A 140 5.68 2.07 10.91
CA VAL A 140 4.88 1.80 12.12
C VAL A 140 3.39 1.87 11.79
N LEU A 141 2.96 2.83 10.98
CA LEU A 141 1.57 2.91 10.51
C LEU A 141 1.25 1.79 9.52
N ALA A 142 2.21 1.38 8.69
CA ALA A 142 2.08 0.22 7.81
C ALA A 142 1.77 -1.07 8.61
N GLN A 143 2.35 -1.25 9.82
CA GLN A 143 1.99 -2.38 10.70
C GLN A 143 0.50 -2.35 11.10
N SER A 144 -0.05 -1.17 11.37
CA SER A 144 -1.48 -1.00 11.68
C SER A 144 -2.36 -1.34 10.48
N MET A 145 -1.93 -0.96 9.27
CA MET A 145 -2.62 -1.32 8.03
C MET A 145 -2.62 -2.84 7.81
N VAL A 146 -1.47 -3.49 8.00
CA VAL A 146 -1.34 -4.96 7.93
C VAL A 146 -2.28 -5.66 8.90
N GLU A 147 -2.40 -5.17 10.12
CA GLU A 147 -3.31 -5.74 11.13
C GLU A 147 -4.78 -5.55 10.73
N THR A 148 -5.15 -4.41 10.16
CA THR A 148 -6.50 -4.17 9.63
C THR A 148 -6.82 -5.12 8.47
N ILE A 149 -5.88 -5.31 7.54
CA ILE A 149 -6.00 -6.26 6.43
C ILE A 149 -6.14 -7.69 6.94
N ARG A 150 -5.31 -8.09 7.91
CA ARG A 150 -5.40 -9.43 8.53
C ARG A 150 -6.79 -9.70 9.11
N ARG A 151 -7.33 -8.75 9.88
CA ARG A 151 -8.69 -8.89 10.45
C ARG A 151 -9.74 -9.03 9.37
N ALA A 152 -9.62 -8.28 8.28
CA ALA A 152 -10.52 -8.35 7.14
C ALA A 152 -10.47 -9.71 6.43
N LEU A 153 -9.27 -10.23 6.17
CA LEU A 153 -9.06 -11.55 5.57
C LEU A 153 -9.64 -12.66 6.45
N VAL A 154 -9.35 -12.66 7.74
CA VAL A 154 -9.92 -13.64 8.69
C VAL A 154 -11.44 -13.59 8.72
N LYS A 155 -12.05 -12.40 8.64
CA LYS A 155 -13.51 -12.24 8.59
C LYS A 155 -14.10 -12.75 7.27
N ALA A 156 -13.44 -12.46 6.14
CA ALA A 156 -13.91 -12.83 4.81
C ALA A 156 -13.70 -14.33 4.50
N ASP A 157 -12.63 -14.92 5.07
CA ASP A 157 -12.23 -16.32 4.85
C ASP A 157 -11.68 -16.94 6.15
N PRO A 158 -12.56 -17.37 7.07
CA PRO A 158 -12.15 -17.93 8.36
C PRO A 158 -11.38 -19.25 8.27
N GLU A 159 -11.54 -20.01 7.18
CA GLU A 159 -10.89 -21.31 6.99
C GLU A 159 -9.37 -21.19 6.95
N HIS A 160 -8.85 -20.07 6.43
CA HIS A 160 -7.41 -19.79 6.35
C HIS A 160 -6.91 -18.83 7.43
N ALA A 161 -7.67 -18.61 8.51
CA ALA A 161 -7.35 -17.64 9.56
C ALA A 161 -5.93 -17.82 10.14
N ALA A 162 -5.50 -19.08 10.41
CA ALA A 162 -4.19 -19.36 10.96
C ALA A 162 -3.05 -18.90 10.03
N THR A 163 -3.21 -19.11 8.72
CA THR A 163 -2.26 -18.65 7.69
C THR A 163 -2.15 -17.14 7.67
N TYR A 164 -3.28 -16.42 7.68
CA TYR A 164 -3.30 -14.97 7.68
C TYR A 164 -2.66 -14.37 8.93
N ILE A 165 -2.92 -14.96 10.09
CA ILE A 165 -2.33 -14.54 11.37
C ILE A 165 -0.80 -14.70 11.34
N GLU A 166 -0.30 -15.85 10.92
CA GLU A 166 1.15 -16.11 10.89
C GLU A 166 1.85 -15.25 9.84
N ASN A 167 1.27 -15.08 8.65
CA ASN A 167 1.83 -14.23 7.62
C ASN A 167 1.89 -12.77 8.04
N ALA A 168 0.82 -12.25 8.65
CA ALA A 168 0.78 -10.88 9.18
C ALA A 168 1.85 -10.68 10.26
N ARG A 169 2.01 -11.65 11.18
CA ARG A 169 3.04 -11.60 12.23
C ARG A 169 4.44 -11.49 11.62
N ARG A 170 4.75 -12.32 10.61
CA ARG A 170 6.05 -12.28 9.92
C ARG A 170 6.28 -10.93 9.25
N PHE A 171 5.30 -10.45 8.49
CA PHE A 171 5.44 -9.18 7.78
C PHE A 171 5.53 -7.98 8.75
N THR A 172 4.77 -7.98 9.84
CA THR A 172 4.90 -6.96 10.91
C THR A 172 6.31 -6.95 11.53
N THR A 173 6.94 -8.13 11.70
CA THR A 173 8.33 -8.22 12.16
C THR A 173 9.31 -7.58 11.17
N GLU A 174 9.12 -7.76 9.86
CA GLU A 174 9.93 -7.12 8.83
C GLU A 174 9.74 -5.60 8.83
N LEU A 175 8.50 -5.12 8.96
CA LEU A 175 8.20 -3.68 9.08
C LEU A 175 8.80 -3.06 10.35
N GLN A 176 8.82 -3.80 11.46
CA GLN A 176 9.49 -3.36 12.68
C GLN A 176 11.00 -3.23 12.48
N ALA A 177 11.64 -4.22 11.85
CA ALA A 177 13.06 -4.15 11.51
C ALA A 177 13.35 -2.97 10.54
N LEU A 178 12.47 -2.70 9.59
CA LEU A 178 12.57 -1.55 8.71
C LEU A 178 12.48 -0.23 9.50
N HIS A 179 11.55 -0.11 10.44
CA HIS A 179 11.46 1.04 11.35
C HIS A 179 12.75 1.27 12.11
N GLU A 180 13.36 0.22 12.65
CA GLU A 180 14.62 0.29 13.38
C GLU A 180 15.78 0.75 12.49
N LYS A 181 15.86 0.25 11.24
CA LYS A 181 16.82 0.71 10.24
C LYS A 181 16.68 2.21 9.95
N PHE A 182 15.45 2.70 9.74
CA PHE A 182 15.19 4.13 9.55
C PHE A 182 15.57 4.94 10.78
N SER A 183 15.19 4.50 11.96
CA SER A 183 15.51 5.19 13.23
C SER A 183 17.01 5.31 13.44
N ALA A 184 17.76 4.23 13.26
CA ALA A 184 19.21 4.23 13.39
C ALA A 184 19.88 5.01 12.25
N GLY A 185 19.44 4.77 11.00
CA GLY A 185 20.05 5.37 9.81
C GLY A 185 19.88 6.88 9.72
N LEU A 186 18.82 7.44 10.33
CA LEU A 186 18.54 8.88 10.32
C LEU A 186 18.82 9.57 11.66
N ALA A 187 19.34 8.86 12.66
CA ALA A 187 19.62 9.43 13.98
C ALA A 187 20.67 10.57 13.94
N HIS A 188 21.73 10.37 13.17
CA HIS A 188 22.90 11.25 13.16
C HIS A 188 23.14 11.83 11.75
N CYS A 189 22.23 12.68 11.30
CA CYS A 189 22.34 13.38 10.03
C CYS A 189 22.69 14.87 10.27
N ALA A 190 23.56 15.40 9.43
CA ALA A 190 23.96 16.82 9.47
C ALA A 190 22.84 17.76 8.99
N ARG A 191 21.86 17.23 8.26
CA ARG A 191 20.73 17.95 7.68
C ARG A 191 19.42 17.24 8.01
N ARG A 192 18.32 17.98 7.91
CA ARG A 192 16.97 17.45 8.12
C ARG A 192 16.00 17.82 6.99
N GLU A 193 16.38 18.72 6.09
CA GLU A 193 15.55 19.22 5.01
C GLU A 193 15.55 18.26 3.83
N VAL A 194 14.35 17.83 3.43
CA VAL A 194 14.10 16.90 2.32
C VAL A 194 13.20 17.62 1.30
N VAL A 195 13.74 17.91 0.12
CA VAL A 195 13.00 18.55 -0.97
C VAL A 195 12.54 17.45 -1.93
N THR A 196 11.22 17.24 -2.04
CA THR A 196 10.59 16.16 -2.84
C THR A 196 9.72 16.71 -3.94
N SER A 197 9.42 15.89 -4.95
CA SER A 197 8.49 16.26 -6.04
C SER A 197 7.12 16.60 -5.49
N HIS A 198 6.47 15.71 -4.74
CA HIS A 198 5.20 16.01 -4.07
C HIS A 198 5.22 15.66 -2.57
N ALA A 199 4.13 15.96 -1.87
CA ALA A 199 4.05 15.88 -0.41
C ALA A 199 3.76 14.47 0.12
N ALA A 200 4.25 13.41 -0.52
CA ALA A 200 3.95 12.03 -0.10
C ALA A 200 4.58 11.64 1.24
N SER A 201 5.77 12.17 1.57
CA SER A 201 6.56 11.67 2.70
C SER A 201 6.26 12.33 4.06
N GLY A 202 5.05 12.90 4.23
CA GLY A 202 4.67 13.62 5.45
C GLY A 202 4.74 12.77 6.73
N TYR A 203 4.22 11.56 6.69
CA TYR A 203 4.25 10.62 7.85
C TYR A 203 5.66 10.16 8.17
N LEU A 204 6.46 9.81 7.15
CA LEU A 204 7.86 9.44 7.31
C LEU A 204 8.67 10.60 7.90
N ALA A 205 8.50 11.80 7.36
CA ALA A 205 9.17 13.01 7.84
C ALA A 205 8.83 13.28 9.31
N LYS A 206 7.55 13.20 9.69
CA LYS A 206 7.10 13.35 11.07
C LYS A 206 7.70 12.28 12.00
N ARG A 207 7.73 11.02 11.55
CA ARG A 207 8.25 9.88 12.33
C ARG A 207 9.71 10.04 12.68
N TYR A 208 10.52 10.48 11.72
CA TYR A 208 11.98 10.51 11.88
C TYR A 208 12.55 11.93 12.04
N GLY A 209 11.72 12.93 12.31
CA GLY A 209 12.14 14.30 12.60
C GLY A 209 12.78 14.99 11.42
N LEU A 210 12.27 14.75 10.19
CA LEU A 210 12.71 15.43 8.98
C LEU A 210 11.81 16.63 8.69
N THR A 211 12.34 17.59 7.93
CA THR A 211 11.59 18.77 7.44
C THR A 211 11.30 18.58 5.97
N LEU A 212 10.04 18.22 5.65
CA LEU A 212 9.60 18.02 4.27
C LEU A 212 9.34 19.37 3.59
N VAL A 213 9.89 19.55 2.39
CA VAL A 213 9.66 20.73 1.52
C VAL A 213 9.24 20.20 0.15
N PRO A 214 7.96 19.95 -0.06
CA PRO A 214 7.46 19.44 -1.32
C PRO A 214 7.39 20.55 -2.37
N VAL A 215 7.69 20.21 -3.62
CA VAL A 215 7.54 21.12 -4.78
C VAL A 215 6.08 21.25 -5.16
N MET A 216 5.36 20.12 -5.17
CA MET A 216 3.91 20.03 -5.46
C MET A 216 3.13 19.65 -4.19
N GLY A 217 1.78 19.72 -4.29
CA GLY A 217 0.88 19.36 -3.21
C GLY A 217 0.87 17.86 -2.87
N LEU A 218 -0.30 17.36 -2.46
CA LEU A 218 -0.50 15.93 -2.15
C LEU A 218 -0.63 15.04 -3.41
N THR A 219 -0.74 15.65 -4.59
CA THR A 219 -0.77 14.96 -5.88
C THR A 219 0.36 15.45 -6.76
N PRO A 220 1.00 14.58 -7.56
CA PRO A 220 2.14 14.95 -8.38
C PRO A 220 1.76 15.75 -9.66
N GLU A 221 0.47 15.81 -10.02
CA GLU A 221 -0.04 16.54 -11.20
C GLU A 221 -0.27 18.02 -10.94
N ALA A 222 -0.31 18.44 -9.68
CA ALA A 222 -0.54 19.84 -9.33
C ALA A 222 0.68 20.70 -9.69
N GLU A 223 0.61 21.46 -10.79
CA GLU A 223 1.68 22.38 -11.18
C GLU A 223 1.89 23.49 -10.13
N PRO A 224 3.12 23.65 -9.62
CA PRO A 224 3.42 24.73 -8.69
C PRO A 224 3.41 26.08 -9.39
N SER A 225 2.90 27.11 -8.73
CA SER A 225 2.98 28.47 -9.24
C SER A 225 4.44 28.98 -9.30
N PRO A 226 4.77 29.96 -10.19
CA PRO A 226 6.09 30.55 -10.23
C PRO A 226 6.56 31.13 -8.89
N ALA A 227 5.64 31.63 -8.07
CA ALA A 227 5.95 32.15 -6.73
C ALA A 227 6.35 31.06 -5.77
N GLN A 228 5.68 29.89 -5.82
CA GLN A 228 6.06 28.71 -5.04
C GLN A 228 7.45 28.20 -5.42
N LEU A 229 7.71 28.05 -6.74
CA LEU A 229 9.03 27.62 -7.22
C LEU A 229 10.14 28.58 -6.76
N ALA A 230 9.93 29.90 -6.90
CA ALA A 230 10.88 30.91 -6.42
C ALA A 230 11.10 30.81 -4.90
N SER A 231 10.09 30.49 -4.12
CA SER A 231 10.19 30.27 -2.67
C SER A 231 11.03 29.04 -2.34
N ILE A 232 10.79 27.92 -3.04
CA ILE A 232 11.54 26.67 -2.86
C ILE A 232 13.01 26.86 -3.24
N VAL A 233 13.30 27.56 -4.35
CA VAL A 233 14.68 27.88 -4.76
C VAL A 233 15.39 28.70 -3.69
N ARG A 234 14.76 29.74 -3.14
CA ARG A 234 15.33 30.52 -2.03
C ARG A 234 15.61 29.64 -0.82
N PHE A 235 14.61 28.90 -0.35
CA PHE A 235 14.75 28.00 0.77
C PHE A 235 15.93 27.01 0.56
N ALA A 236 15.98 26.37 -0.59
CA ALA A 236 17.00 25.36 -0.90
C ALA A 236 18.42 25.97 -0.95
N ARG A 237 18.57 27.21 -1.47
CA ARG A 237 19.84 27.95 -1.45
C ARG A 237 20.27 28.34 -0.02
N ASP A 238 19.34 28.90 0.77
CA ASP A 238 19.62 29.35 2.14
C ASP A 238 20.01 28.17 3.03
N ARG A 239 19.39 27.02 2.84
CA ARG A 239 19.68 25.78 3.56
C ARG A 239 20.79 24.94 2.94
N LYS A 240 21.37 25.40 1.82
CA LYS A 240 22.44 24.70 1.09
C LYS A 240 22.06 23.24 0.79
N VAL A 241 20.83 23.03 0.32
CA VAL A 241 20.30 21.73 -0.08
C VAL A 241 21.19 21.14 -1.18
N LYS A 242 21.64 19.89 -1.01
CA LYS A 242 22.55 19.23 -1.96
C LYS A 242 21.82 18.37 -2.98
N TYR A 243 20.60 17.93 -2.65
CA TYR A 243 19.82 17.01 -3.48
C TYR A 243 18.35 17.40 -3.53
N ILE A 244 17.76 17.32 -4.71
CA ILE A 244 16.31 17.39 -4.95
C ILE A 244 15.87 15.96 -5.28
N PHE A 245 14.84 15.48 -4.60
CA PHE A 245 14.31 14.15 -4.84
C PHE A 245 13.27 14.17 -5.96
N PHE A 246 13.32 13.15 -6.83
CA PHE A 246 12.32 12.88 -7.85
C PHE A 246 11.77 11.46 -7.70
N GLU A 247 10.67 11.17 -8.39
CA GLU A 247 9.88 9.96 -8.25
C GLU A 247 9.93 9.12 -9.53
N THR A 248 9.64 7.82 -9.40
CA THR A 248 9.83 6.87 -10.50
C THR A 248 8.67 6.83 -11.49
N LEU A 249 7.44 7.20 -11.08
CA LEU A 249 6.25 7.16 -11.93
C LEU A 249 5.91 8.48 -12.63
N VAL A 250 6.60 9.56 -12.27
CA VAL A 250 6.36 10.89 -12.85
C VAL A 250 7.63 11.45 -13.51
N SER A 251 7.47 12.48 -14.35
CA SER A 251 8.58 13.10 -15.04
C SER A 251 9.58 13.75 -14.08
N PRO A 252 10.89 13.46 -14.16
CA PRO A 252 11.91 14.10 -13.33
C PRO A 252 12.24 15.54 -13.72
N ALA A 253 11.70 16.06 -14.83
CA ALA A 253 12.11 17.31 -15.47
C ALA A 253 12.06 18.53 -14.54
N LEU A 254 11.05 18.62 -13.67
CA LEU A 254 10.92 19.72 -12.71
C LEU A 254 11.99 19.64 -11.62
N ALA A 255 12.21 18.47 -11.03
CA ALA A 255 13.24 18.25 -10.03
C ALA A 255 14.65 18.52 -10.58
N GLU A 256 14.94 18.07 -11.80
CA GLU A 256 16.20 18.34 -12.51
C GLU A 256 16.40 19.85 -12.78
N THR A 257 15.34 20.54 -13.16
CA THR A 257 15.40 21.99 -13.41
C THR A 257 15.70 22.76 -12.12
N LEU A 258 15.01 22.43 -11.03
CA LEU A 258 15.27 23.02 -9.72
C LEU A 258 16.70 22.72 -9.24
N ALA A 259 17.16 21.47 -9.40
CA ALA A 259 18.51 21.07 -9.02
C ALA A 259 19.58 21.89 -9.78
N ARG A 260 19.43 22.05 -11.11
CA ARG A 260 20.34 22.92 -11.90
C ARG A 260 20.33 24.36 -11.41
N GLU A 261 19.14 24.91 -11.11
CA GLU A 261 19.00 26.30 -10.68
C GLU A 261 19.73 26.61 -9.37
N ILE A 262 19.81 25.65 -8.45
CA ILE A 262 20.46 25.80 -7.14
C ILE A 262 21.86 25.20 -7.05
N GLY A 263 22.36 24.55 -8.11
CA GLY A 263 23.63 23.84 -8.13
C GLY A 263 23.61 22.53 -7.30
N ALA A 264 22.44 21.92 -7.14
CA ALA A 264 22.25 20.63 -6.48
C ALA A 264 22.26 19.46 -7.49
N ARG A 265 22.19 18.23 -6.97
CA ARG A 265 22.00 16.99 -7.74
C ARG A 265 20.61 16.43 -7.50
N THR A 266 20.20 15.46 -8.26
CA THR A 266 18.95 14.72 -8.05
C THR A 266 19.23 13.34 -7.45
N LEU A 267 18.28 12.83 -6.66
CA LEU A 267 18.21 11.44 -6.17
C LEU A 267 16.77 10.95 -6.27
N VAL A 268 16.60 9.64 -6.31
CA VAL A 268 15.26 9.03 -6.26
C VAL A 268 14.77 9.02 -4.80
N PHE A 269 13.52 9.44 -4.59
CA PHE A 269 12.69 9.06 -3.45
C PHE A 269 11.40 8.47 -4.02
N ASN A 270 11.25 7.15 -3.90
CA ASN A 270 10.09 6.45 -4.43
C ASN A 270 8.96 6.48 -3.38
N PRO A 271 7.81 7.14 -3.64
CA PRO A 271 6.65 7.12 -2.75
C PRO A 271 5.96 5.76 -2.72
N ILE A 272 6.39 4.82 -3.56
CA ILE A 272 5.91 3.42 -3.61
C ILE A 272 4.40 3.36 -3.90
N GLU A 273 3.88 4.27 -4.69
CA GLU A 273 2.48 4.30 -5.12
C GLU A 273 2.17 3.24 -6.18
N GLY A 274 3.18 2.80 -6.87
CA GLY A 274 3.17 1.72 -7.85
C GLY A 274 4.60 1.25 -8.11
N LEU A 275 4.73 0.18 -8.89
CA LEU A 275 6.03 -0.27 -9.41
C LEU A 275 6.20 0.17 -10.86
N THR A 276 7.42 0.51 -11.24
CA THR A 276 7.78 0.53 -12.66
C THR A 276 7.83 -0.91 -13.20
N ARG A 277 7.81 -1.06 -14.52
CA ARG A 277 7.92 -2.39 -15.14
C ARG A 277 9.27 -3.06 -14.81
N GLU A 278 10.32 -2.28 -14.68
CA GLU A 278 11.66 -2.72 -14.32
C GLU A 278 11.71 -3.22 -12.87
N GLU A 279 11.11 -2.47 -11.94
CA GLU A 279 11.02 -2.86 -10.53
C GLU A 279 10.22 -4.16 -10.37
N GLN A 280 9.09 -4.27 -11.06
CA GLN A 280 8.27 -5.48 -11.06
C GLN A 280 9.04 -6.68 -11.62
N ALA A 281 9.70 -6.52 -12.77
CA ALA A 281 10.49 -7.58 -13.39
C ALA A 281 11.67 -8.03 -12.52
N ALA A 282 12.25 -7.12 -11.73
CA ALA A 282 13.30 -7.39 -10.77
C ALA A 282 12.79 -7.98 -9.45
N GLY A 283 11.48 -8.16 -9.29
CA GLY A 283 10.87 -8.68 -8.05
C GLY A 283 11.05 -7.76 -6.84
N ARG A 284 11.15 -6.44 -7.07
CA ARG A 284 11.37 -5.47 -5.99
C ARG A 284 10.06 -5.21 -5.26
N GLY A 285 10.03 -5.48 -3.96
CA GLY A 285 8.88 -5.27 -3.11
C GLY A 285 9.02 -4.02 -2.23
N TYR A 286 7.97 -3.72 -1.48
CA TYR A 286 7.87 -2.55 -0.60
C TYR A 286 9.08 -2.35 0.32
N VAL A 287 9.54 -3.41 1.02
CA VAL A 287 10.65 -3.30 1.98
C VAL A 287 11.95 -2.90 1.27
N ALA A 288 12.26 -3.49 0.11
CA ALA A 288 13.46 -3.17 -0.65
C ALA A 288 13.45 -1.72 -1.15
N LEU A 289 12.30 -1.23 -1.64
CA LEU A 289 12.15 0.16 -2.08
C LEU A 289 12.27 1.16 -0.93
N MET A 290 11.73 0.81 0.24
CA MET A 290 11.92 1.63 1.45
C MET A 290 13.39 1.66 1.91
N GLU A 291 14.11 0.56 1.83
CA GLU A 291 15.55 0.53 2.15
C GLU A 291 16.38 1.39 1.20
N GLU A 292 16.02 1.44 -0.09
CA GLU A 292 16.65 2.36 -1.05
C GLU A 292 16.32 3.82 -0.74
N ASN A 293 15.07 4.12 -0.38
CA ASN A 293 14.70 5.45 0.09
C ASN A 293 15.55 5.85 1.29
N LEU A 294 15.78 4.95 2.24
CA LEU A 294 16.66 5.20 3.39
C LEU A 294 18.10 5.48 2.94
N ALA A 295 18.66 4.70 2.03
CA ALA A 295 20.01 4.90 1.52
C ALA A 295 20.17 6.28 0.83
N ASN A 296 19.19 6.65 0.02
CA ASN A 296 19.17 7.94 -0.67
C ASN A 296 18.96 9.11 0.31
N LEU A 297 18.09 8.97 1.31
CA LEU A 297 17.94 9.96 2.39
C LEU A 297 19.23 10.14 3.17
N ARG A 298 19.91 9.06 3.57
CA ARG A 298 21.19 9.14 4.27
C ARG A 298 22.24 9.88 3.47
N THR A 299 22.30 9.64 2.16
CA THR A 299 23.20 10.36 1.24
C THR A 299 22.87 11.86 1.19
N ALA A 300 21.61 12.21 1.03
CA ALA A 300 21.17 13.59 0.89
C ALA A 300 21.31 14.41 2.18
N LEU A 301 21.14 13.76 3.33
CA LEU A 301 21.16 14.39 4.65
C LEU A 301 22.52 14.35 5.33
N ASP A 302 23.55 13.82 4.65
CA ASP A 302 24.90 13.64 5.20
C ASP A 302 24.87 12.85 6.54
N CYS A 303 24.18 11.70 6.58
CA CYS A 303 24.07 10.87 7.78
C CYS A 303 25.33 9.98 7.95
N ARG A 304 25.75 9.78 9.22
CA ARG A 304 26.90 8.95 9.61
C ARG A 304 26.47 7.57 10.09
#